data_089ff5437395cbb470b2b24a285fdd3c
#
_entry.id   089ff5437395cbb470b2b24a285fdd3c
#
_cell.length_a   1.000
_cell.length_b   1.000
_cell.length_c   1.000
_cell.angle_alpha   90.00
_cell.angle_beta   90.00
_cell.angle_gamma   90.00
#
_symmetry.space_group_name_H-M   'P 1'
#
loop_
_entity.id
_entity.type
_entity.pdbx_description
1 polymer ?
#
loop_
_entity_poly.entity_id
_entity_poly.type
_entity_poly.pdbx_seq_one_letter_code
_entity_poly.pdbx_strand_id
1 'polypeptide(L)'
;MSHHRIIKEQIKSEILKSVSNIDCIISATIVGSFIDSIGIEGISDIDIIIIVDNLTKKVFDEINSSFDSIKSSEIGLEGYDIIVNNTFGPLKFNSEKNVVFHLMVYDIDGHINHVEQSPFTCFSWEEYNPIKGLSLKEIYPVVNLQLDDIIESRRGILSYIDDIENGVISYRRYEFNNNNLLTIKDKFKLDSIHKLEYSYHISYHLLNNLRKILTREFRSLKNEELFKFYIDNKILINESLLFFEKLFLWKKKGGNPPPNTLKKVKLFINDFFSNVEQIKSRSIKISFIRHERTKLNDGKFLGIKRDPSILSISKKITEFNYQIGYHSELKRSKETIKYFKTNRLIENSLLNEIDYGLVEGLTLNQLIDQYPKIIKSWKNGKDPKFPNGERQKDVLNRIVEFLNNNLNFNFNSLVITHLVVLRMILFYYLNIDFKNLFKIKIKHLEGFDLFKFNNYFMSEIPQETRSEMRKQLSYLND
;
A
#
# COMPACT_ATOMS: atom_id res chain seq x y z
N MET A 1 -30.87 19.00 -3.22
CA MET A 1 -29.98 17.81 -3.39
C MET A 1 -30.58 16.97 -4.52
N SER A 2 -29.74 16.34 -5.38
CA SER A 2 -30.29 15.40 -6.37
C SER A 2 -30.88 14.18 -5.65
N HIS A 3 -31.94 13.58 -6.20
CA HIS A 3 -32.60 12.39 -5.66
C HIS A 3 -31.58 11.26 -5.35
N HIS A 4 -30.62 11.02 -6.24
CA HIS A 4 -29.53 10.04 -6.05
C HIS A 4 -28.66 10.30 -4.82
N ARG A 5 -28.43 11.56 -4.46
CA ARG A 5 -27.64 11.90 -3.26
C ARG A 5 -28.42 11.57 -1.98
N ILE A 6 -29.74 11.77 -1.99
CA ILE A 6 -30.59 11.41 -0.84
C ILE A 6 -30.54 9.88 -0.62
N ILE A 7 -30.73 9.10 -1.69
CA ILE A 7 -30.65 7.63 -1.62
C ILE A 7 -29.29 7.17 -1.08
N LYS A 8 -28.19 7.74 -1.56
CA LYS A 8 -26.85 7.38 -1.06
C LYS A 8 -26.69 7.64 0.44
N GLU A 9 -27.19 8.76 0.95
CA GLU A 9 -27.13 9.08 2.37
C GLU A 9 -28.06 8.15 3.19
N GLN A 10 -29.23 7.78 2.68
CA GLN A 10 -30.11 6.78 3.30
C GLN A 10 -29.41 5.42 3.39
N ILE A 11 -28.79 4.93 2.30
CA ILE A 11 -28.04 3.70 2.28
C ILE A 11 -26.90 3.74 3.33
N LYS A 12 -26.11 4.81 3.38
CA LYS A 12 -25.05 4.95 4.38
C LYS A 12 -25.59 4.94 5.81
N SER A 13 -26.75 5.57 6.03
CA SER A 13 -27.41 5.58 7.35
C SER A 13 -27.83 4.18 7.78
N GLU A 14 -28.40 3.38 6.87
CA GLU A 14 -28.81 2.01 7.19
C GLU A 14 -27.60 1.10 7.41
N ILE A 15 -26.54 1.24 6.60
CA ILE A 15 -25.27 0.53 6.84
C ILE A 15 -24.72 0.89 8.23
N LEU A 16 -24.70 2.17 8.60
CA LEU A 16 -24.24 2.59 9.92
C LEU A 16 -25.09 1.97 11.04
N LYS A 17 -26.41 1.96 10.92
CA LYS A 17 -27.30 1.28 11.89
C LYS A 17 -26.98 -0.20 12.01
N SER A 18 -26.81 -0.90 10.87
CA SER A 18 -26.52 -2.33 10.84
C SER A 18 -25.21 -2.70 11.56
N VAL A 19 -24.20 -1.82 11.53
CA VAL A 19 -22.91 -2.10 12.19
C VAL A 19 -22.81 -1.51 13.60
N SER A 20 -23.62 -0.49 13.95
CA SER A 20 -23.47 0.26 15.21
C SER A 20 -23.69 -0.59 16.45
N ASN A 21 -24.63 -1.53 16.42
CA ASN A 21 -25.04 -2.35 17.55
C ASN A 21 -24.19 -3.61 17.75
N ILE A 22 -23.17 -3.82 16.92
CA ILE A 22 -22.27 -4.99 16.98
C ILE A 22 -20.93 -4.53 17.59
N ASP A 23 -20.73 -4.76 18.87
CA ASP A 23 -19.62 -4.21 19.66
C ASP A 23 -18.25 -4.68 19.18
N CYS A 24 -18.13 -5.92 18.69
CA CYS A 24 -16.86 -6.48 18.22
C CYS A 24 -16.36 -5.91 16.89
N ILE A 25 -17.10 -4.99 16.24
CA ILE A 25 -16.65 -4.34 15.01
C ILE A 25 -15.65 -3.23 15.34
N ILE A 26 -14.39 -3.44 14.93
CA ILE A 26 -13.27 -2.48 15.04
C ILE A 26 -13.35 -1.43 13.96
N SER A 27 -13.74 -1.83 12.74
CA SER A 27 -13.87 -0.95 11.58
C SER A 27 -14.99 -1.40 10.67
N ALA A 28 -15.73 -0.44 10.13
CA ALA A 28 -16.60 -0.64 8.97
C ALA A 28 -16.37 0.49 7.97
N THR A 29 -15.97 0.13 6.75
CA THR A 29 -15.58 1.08 5.71
C THR A 29 -16.29 0.74 4.41
N ILE A 30 -17.01 1.71 3.82
CA ILE A 30 -17.59 1.57 2.48
C ILE A 30 -16.52 2.00 1.48
N VAL A 31 -16.28 1.17 0.45
CA VAL A 31 -15.23 1.41 -0.55
C VAL A 31 -15.80 1.33 -1.97
N GLY A 32 -15.00 1.73 -2.95
CA GLY A 32 -15.26 1.49 -4.37
C GLY A 32 -16.30 2.41 -5.01
N SER A 33 -16.91 1.92 -6.08
CA SER A 33 -17.71 2.72 -7.02
C SER A 33 -18.92 3.43 -6.37
N PHE A 34 -19.48 2.85 -5.33
CA PHE A 34 -20.58 3.48 -4.59
C PHE A 34 -20.18 4.82 -3.97
N ILE A 35 -18.97 4.93 -3.41
CA ILE A 35 -18.46 6.20 -2.85
C ILE A 35 -18.02 7.15 -3.96
N ASP A 36 -17.30 6.64 -4.96
CA ASP A 36 -16.62 7.45 -5.98
C ASP A 36 -17.58 8.07 -7.01
N SER A 37 -18.75 7.47 -7.22
CA SER A 37 -19.73 7.98 -8.18
C SER A 37 -20.61 9.08 -7.57
N ILE A 38 -21.11 10.00 -8.41
CA ILE A 38 -22.05 11.04 -7.98
C ILE A 38 -23.46 10.46 -7.79
N GLY A 39 -23.86 9.53 -8.66
CA GLY A 39 -25.17 8.86 -8.66
C GLY A 39 -25.08 7.41 -8.23
N ILE A 40 -26.23 6.73 -8.31
CA ILE A 40 -26.34 5.26 -8.06
C ILE A 40 -26.42 4.47 -9.36
N GLU A 41 -26.55 5.15 -10.51
CA GLU A 41 -26.66 4.48 -11.81
C GLU A 41 -25.36 3.78 -12.20
N GLY A 42 -25.47 2.54 -12.64
CA GLY A 42 -24.31 1.73 -13.06
C GLY A 42 -23.44 1.18 -11.91
N ILE A 43 -23.90 1.30 -10.65
CA ILE A 43 -23.27 0.66 -9.50
C ILE A 43 -23.76 -0.78 -9.44
N SER A 44 -22.84 -1.75 -9.47
CA SER A 44 -23.17 -3.19 -9.41
C SER A 44 -23.44 -3.65 -7.98
N ASP A 45 -22.70 -3.12 -7.03
CA ASP A 45 -22.65 -3.52 -5.63
C ASP A 45 -22.16 -2.40 -4.74
N ILE A 46 -22.38 -2.56 -3.45
CA ILE A 46 -21.91 -1.66 -2.39
C ILE A 46 -20.89 -2.46 -1.58
N ASP A 47 -19.62 -2.22 -1.85
CA ASP A 47 -18.52 -2.90 -1.18
C ASP A 47 -18.32 -2.36 0.24
N ILE A 48 -18.37 -3.26 1.23
CA ILE A 48 -18.21 -2.93 2.65
C ILE A 48 -17.16 -3.83 3.28
N ILE A 49 -16.11 -3.21 3.79
CA ILE A 49 -15.06 -3.90 4.55
C ILE A 49 -15.40 -3.81 6.02
N ILE A 50 -15.53 -4.95 6.67
CA ILE A 50 -15.83 -5.04 8.11
C ILE A 50 -14.68 -5.79 8.80
N ILE A 51 -14.03 -5.12 9.75
CA ILE A 51 -12.97 -5.73 10.57
C ILE A 51 -13.52 -5.95 11.97
N VAL A 52 -13.43 -7.16 12.47
CA VAL A 52 -13.86 -7.56 13.81
C VAL A 52 -12.67 -8.03 14.64
N ASP A 53 -12.84 -8.04 15.94
CA ASP A 53 -11.82 -8.51 16.90
C ASP A 53 -11.51 -9.99 16.69
N ASN A 54 -12.57 -10.79 16.60
CA ASN A 54 -12.48 -12.23 16.39
C ASN A 54 -13.67 -12.71 15.54
N LEU A 55 -13.37 -13.25 14.35
CA LEU A 55 -14.40 -13.70 13.40
C LEU A 55 -14.83 -15.14 13.72
N THR A 56 -15.91 -15.25 14.48
CA THR A 56 -16.61 -16.51 14.72
C THR A 56 -17.85 -16.66 13.84
N LYS A 57 -18.40 -17.89 13.73
CA LYS A 57 -19.65 -18.11 13.02
C LYS A 57 -20.79 -17.25 13.55
N LYS A 58 -20.90 -17.09 14.88
CA LYS A 58 -21.93 -16.28 15.51
C LYS A 58 -21.82 -14.80 15.10
N VAL A 59 -20.62 -14.22 15.12
CA VAL A 59 -20.38 -12.84 14.70
C VAL A 59 -20.68 -12.67 13.21
N PHE A 60 -20.27 -13.61 12.39
CA PHE A 60 -20.53 -13.59 10.96
C PHE A 60 -22.04 -13.63 10.65
N ASP A 61 -22.77 -14.56 11.30
CA ASP A 61 -24.23 -14.68 11.13
C ASP A 61 -24.97 -13.43 11.64
N GLU A 62 -24.51 -12.82 12.73
CA GLU A 62 -25.06 -11.58 13.28
C GLU A 62 -24.88 -10.40 12.30
N ILE A 63 -23.68 -10.25 11.71
CA ILE A 63 -23.43 -9.22 10.68
C ILE A 63 -24.36 -9.44 9.49
N ASN A 64 -24.39 -10.66 8.92
CA ASN A 64 -25.23 -10.94 7.77
C ASN A 64 -26.70 -10.65 8.06
N SER A 65 -27.23 -11.12 9.19
CA SER A 65 -28.63 -10.93 9.58
C SER A 65 -28.98 -9.43 9.73
N SER A 66 -28.03 -8.62 10.21
CA SER A 66 -28.29 -7.18 10.34
C SER A 66 -28.41 -6.48 8.98
N PHE A 67 -27.67 -6.93 7.97
CA PHE A 67 -27.82 -6.42 6.59
C PHE A 67 -29.01 -7.01 5.87
N ASP A 68 -29.33 -8.28 6.06
CA ASP A 68 -30.53 -8.92 5.51
C ASP A 68 -31.84 -8.27 6.02
N SER A 69 -31.80 -7.64 7.19
CA SER A 69 -32.95 -6.94 7.77
C SER A 69 -33.25 -5.58 7.14
N ILE A 70 -32.34 -5.00 6.35
CA ILE A 70 -32.52 -3.72 5.67
C ILE A 70 -33.66 -3.83 4.66
N LYS A 71 -34.62 -2.90 4.70
CA LYS A 71 -35.72 -2.87 3.74
C LYS A 71 -35.44 -1.86 2.64
N SER A 72 -35.80 -2.21 1.41
CA SER A 72 -35.61 -1.33 0.25
C SER A 72 -36.38 0.02 0.38
N SER A 73 -37.48 0.04 1.10
CA SER A 73 -38.22 1.28 1.43
C SER A 73 -37.44 2.23 2.36
N GLU A 74 -36.60 1.70 3.24
CA GLU A 74 -35.78 2.49 4.19
C GLU A 74 -34.60 3.19 3.49
N ILE A 75 -34.21 2.68 2.35
CA ILE A 75 -33.12 3.27 1.51
C ILE A 75 -33.66 4.04 0.29
N GLY A 76 -34.97 4.27 0.22
CA GLY A 76 -35.57 5.03 -0.87
C GLY A 76 -35.60 4.30 -2.22
N LEU A 77 -35.53 2.97 -2.23
CA LEU A 77 -35.54 2.12 -3.42
C LEU A 77 -36.66 1.09 -3.33
N GLU A 78 -37.90 1.57 -3.23
CA GLU A 78 -39.11 0.73 -3.17
C GLU A 78 -39.19 -0.23 -4.37
N GLY A 79 -39.46 -1.51 -4.09
CA GLY A 79 -39.57 -2.56 -5.11
C GLY A 79 -38.23 -3.10 -5.64
N TYR A 80 -37.12 -2.73 -5.00
CA TYR A 80 -35.83 -3.39 -5.22
C TYR A 80 -35.63 -4.55 -4.23
N ASP A 81 -34.99 -5.62 -4.69
CA ASP A 81 -34.58 -6.72 -3.83
C ASP A 81 -33.25 -6.39 -3.17
N ILE A 82 -33.16 -6.67 -1.86
CA ILE A 82 -31.89 -6.56 -1.11
C ILE A 82 -31.20 -7.92 -1.16
N ILE A 83 -29.93 -7.88 -1.57
CA ILE A 83 -29.07 -9.08 -1.64
C ILE A 83 -27.83 -8.82 -0.79
N VAL A 84 -27.58 -9.71 0.18
CA VAL A 84 -26.32 -9.72 0.94
C VAL A 84 -25.40 -10.75 0.33
N ASN A 85 -24.30 -10.30 -0.23
CA ASN A 85 -23.23 -11.14 -0.75
C ASN A 85 -22.03 -11.09 0.20
N ASN A 86 -21.71 -12.23 0.80
CA ASN A 86 -20.63 -12.40 1.77
C ASN A 86 -19.49 -13.25 1.22
N THR A 87 -19.21 -13.15 -0.06
CA THR A 87 -18.11 -13.86 -0.72
C THR A 87 -17.00 -12.90 -1.12
N PHE A 88 -15.82 -13.44 -1.39
CA PHE A 88 -14.72 -12.69 -2.01
C PHE A 88 -14.63 -13.08 -3.48
N GLY A 89 -14.66 -12.10 -4.35
CA GLY A 89 -14.46 -12.34 -5.77
C GLY A 89 -15.36 -11.48 -6.64
N PRO A 90 -15.13 -11.47 -7.94
CA PRO A 90 -15.83 -10.61 -8.89
C PRO A 90 -17.19 -11.19 -9.25
N LEU A 91 -18.09 -11.29 -8.31
CA LEU A 91 -19.48 -11.66 -8.55
C LEU A 91 -20.23 -10.44 -9.10
N LYS A 92 -20.98 -10.65 -10.19
CA LYS A 92 -21.85 -9.62 -10.77
C LYS A 92 -23.30 -10.03 -10.63
N PHE A 93 -24.08 -9.06 -10.22
CA PHE A 93 -25.52 -9.14 -10.19
C PHE A 93 -26.05 -8.27 -11.34
N ASN A 94 -26.60 -8.91 -12.37
CA ASN A 94 -27.09 -8.26 -13.59
C ASN A 94 -28.60 -7.98 -13.54
N SER A 95 -29.20 -7.82 -12.36
CA SER A 95 -30.62 -7.51 -12.23
C SER A 95 -30.82 -6.01 -12.06
N GLU A 96 -31.70 -5.44 -12.87
CA GLU A 96 -32.00 -3.98 -12.88
C GLU A 96 -32.67 -3.46 -11.58
N LYS A 97 -33.13 -4.39 -10.70
CA LYS A 97 -33.85 -4.04 -9.46
C LYS A 97 -33.26 -4.68 -8.21
N ASN A 98 -31.94 -4.84 -8.18
CA ASN A 98 -31.25 -5.37 -7.00
C ASN A 98 -30.36 -4.31 -6.37
N VAL A 99 -30.33 -4.29 -5.03
CA VAL A 99 -29.29 -3.61 -4.24
C VAL A 99 -28.45 -4.70 -3.58
N VAL A 100 -27.17 -4.74 -3.92
CA VAL A 100 -26.26 -5.76 -3.42
C VAL A 100 -25.33 -5.14 -2.40
N PHE A 101 -25.40 -5.60 -1.16
CA PHE A 101 -24.39 -5.33 -0.14
C PHE A 101 -23.32 -6.43 -0.22
N HIS A 102 -22.14 -6.06 -0.70
CA HIS A 102 -21.00 -6.98 -0.79
C HIS A 102 -20.16 -6.87 0.48
N LEU A 103 -20.33 -7.82 1.40
CA LEU A 103 -19.70 -7.84 2.70
C LEU A 103 -18.39 -8.60 2.67
N MET A 104 -17.28 -7.92 2.89
CA MET A 104 -15.96 -8.52 3.08
C MET A 104 -15.58 -8.44 4.55
N VAL A 105 -15.83 -9.51 5.29
CA VAL A 105 -15.65 -9.58 6.75
C VAL A 105 -14.33 -10.25 7.09
N TYR A 106 -13.51 -9.61 7.88
CA TYR A 106 -12.22 -10.12 8.35
C TYR A 106 -12.12 -9.99 9.86
N ASP A 107 -11.38 -10.88 10.50
CA ASP A 107 -10.71 -10.54 11.74
C ASP A 107 -9.41 -9.78 11.46
N ILE A 108 -8.71 -9.40 12.52
CA ILE A 108 -7.45 -8.65 12.41
C ILE A 108 -6.43 -9.45 11.60
N ASP A 109 -6.25 -10.75 11.88
CA ASP A 109 -5.28 -11.60 11.18
C ASP A 109 -5.65 -11.79 9.70
N GLY A 110 -6.94 -11.93 9.40
CA GLY A 110 -7.46 -11.99 8.04
C GLY A 110 -7.18 -10.71 7.26
N HIS A 111 -7.34 -9.55 7.89
CA HIS A 111 -7.00 -8.25 7.27
C HIS A 111 -5.49 -8.11 7.05
N ILE A 112 -4.65 -8.46 8.03
CA ILE A 112 -3.19 -8.49 7.91
C ILE A 112 -2.78 -9.35 6.71
N ASN A 113 -3.30 -10.58 6.63
CA ASN A 113 -3.02 -11.48 5.52
C ASN A 113 -3.47 -10.91 4.17
N HIS A 114 -4.60 -10.20 4.15
CA HIS A 114 -5.08 -9.56 2.92
C HIS A 114 -4.14 -8.43 2.48
N VAL A 115 -3.68 -7.57 3.39
CA VAL A 115 -2.71 -6.51 3.08
C VAL A 115 -1.40 -7.10 2.54
N GLU A 116 -0.89 -8.17 3.14
CA GLU A 116 0.35 -8.81 2.70
C GLU A 116 0.21 -9.48 1.32
N GLN A 117 -0.94 -10.09 1.00
CA GLN A 117 -1.15 -10.83 -0.25
C GLN A 117 -1.75 -9.98 -1.38
N SER A 118 -2.45 -8.90 -1.07
CA SER A 118 -3.18 -8.08 -2.04
C SER A 118 -3.02 -6.58 -1.77
N PRO A 119 -1.77 -6.08 -1.69
CA PRO A 119 -1.50 -4.71 -1.25
C PRO A 119 -2.16 -3.65 -2.14
N PHE A 120 -2.33 -3.90 -3.43
CA PHE A 120 -2.98 -2.95 -4.34
C PHE A 120 -4.46 -2.71 -4.01
N THR A 121 -5.18 -3.75 -3.64
CA THR A 121 -6.58 -3.66 -3.24
C THR A 121 -6.70 -2.87 -1.94
N CYS A 122 -5.92 -3.27 -0.93
CA CYS A 122 -5.93 -2.63 0.38
C CYS A 122 -5.44 -1.18 0.32
N PHE A 123 -4.43 -0.87 -0.50
CA PHE A 123 -3.98 0.50 -0.72
C PHE A 123 -5.09 1.42 -1.24
N SER A 124 -5.92 0.92 -2.14
CA SER A 124 -7.08 1.69 -2.63
C SER A 124 -8.15 1.88 -1.54
N TRP A 125 -8.31 0.90 -0.65
CA TRP A 125 -9.27 0.97 0.45
C TRP A 125 -8.86 1.94 1.56
N GLU A 126 -7.56 2.16 1.77
CA GLU A 126 -7.05 3.10 2.77
C GLU A 126 -7.42 4.57 2.53
N GLU A 127 -7.89 4.91 1.31
CA GLU A 127 -8.34 6.26 0.96
C GLU A 127 -9.71 6.60 1.58
N TYR A 128 -10.50 5.57 1.92
CA TYR A 128 -11.85 5.77 2.39
C TYR A 128 -11.92 5.91 3.92
N ASN A 129 -12.74 6.87 4.37
CA ASN A 129 -12.98 7.05 5.79
C ASN A 129 -13.92 5.96 6.31
N PRO A 130 -13.68 5.39 7.50
CA PRO A 130 -14.60 4.45 8.11
C PRO A 130 -15.92 5.14 8.48
N ILE A 131 -17.02 4.40 8.38
CA ILE A 131 -18.32 4.81 8.91
C ILE A 131 -18.44 4.46 10.40
N LYS A 132 -17.65 3.49 10.89
CA LYS A 132 -17.51 3.11 12.30
C LYS A 132 -16.08 2.70 12.60
N GLY A 133 -15.52 3.14 13.73
CA GLY A 133 -14.25 2.69 14.31
C GLY A 133 -13.01 3.24 13.63
N LEU A 134 -11.94 2.45 13.59
CA LEU A 134 -10.63 2.82 13.07
C LEU A 134 -10.61 2.78 11.53
N SER A 135 -9.77 3.61 10.92
CA SER A 135 -9.48 3.47 9.49
C SER A 135 -8.66 2.20 9.20
N LEU A 136 -8.80 1.64 8.00
CA LEU A 136 -8.04 0.46 7.59
C LEU A 136 -6.53 0.69 7.67
N LYS A 137 -6.09 1.92 7.36
CA LYS A 137 -4.69 2.34 7.49
C LYS A 137 -4.19 2.35 8.94
N GLU A 138 -5.05 2.69 9.92
CA GLU A 138 -4.68 2.62 11.34
C GLU A 138 -4.61 1.18 11.82
N ILE A 139 -5.44 0.28 11.32
CA ILE A 139 -5.44 -1.13 11.71
C ILE A 139 -4.15 -1.81 11.24
N TYR A 140 -3.87 -1.80 9.94
CA TYR A 140 -2.63 -2.36 9.38
C TYR A 140 -2.34 -1.73 8.01
N PRO A 141 -1.42 -0.76 7.93
CA PRO A 141 -1.20 0.03 6.71
C PRO A 141 -0.46 -0.75 5.62
N VAL A 142 -0.75 -0.44 4.37
CA VAL A 142 0.04 -0.97 3.22
C VAL A 142 1.46 -0.42 3.21
N VAL A 143 1.66 0.80 3.68
CA VAL A 143 2.94 1.55 3.73
C VAL A 143 3.46 1.92 2.35
N ASN A 144 3.65 0.95 1.47
CA ASN A 144 4.25 1.13 0.15
C ASN A 144 3.71 0.11 -0.86
N LEU A 145 3.51 0.55 -2.10
CA LEU A 145 3.36 -0.30 -3.28
C LEU A 145 4.69 -0.31 -4.06
N GLN A 146 5.10 -1.45 -4.54
CA GLN A 146 6.39 -1.60 -5.24
C GLN A 146 6.27 -2.48 -6.48
N LEU A 147 7.28 -2.40 -7.37
CA LEU A 147 7.26 -3.16 -8.62
C LEU A 147 7.25 -4.67 -8.39
N ASP A 148 7.91 -5.14 -7.34
CA ASP A 148 7.92 -6.56 -6.99
C ASP A 148 6.52 -7.08 -6.65
N ASP A 149 5.63 -6.29 -6.06
CA ASP A 149 4.24 -6.69 -5.82
C ASP A 149 3.51 -7.02 -7.15
N ILE A 150 3.80 -6.27 -8.23
CA ILE A 150 3.28 -6.59 -9.57
C ILE A 150 3.93 -7.86 -10.09
N ILE A 151 5.25 -7.95 -10.08
CA ILE A 151 6.02 -9.07 -10.65
C ILE A 151 5.59 -10.40 -10.00
N GLU A 152 5.45 -10.43 -8.69
CA GLU A 152 5.02 -11.60 -7.93
C GLU A 152 3.57 -12.00 -8.23
N SER A 153 2.69 -11.06 -8.58
CA SER A 153 1.29 -11.33 -8.93
C SER A 153 1.11 -12.08 -10.26
N ARG A 154 2.15 -12.12 -11.12
CA ARG A 154 2.09 -12.66 -12.49
C ARG A 154 1.46 -14.04 -12.58
N ARG A 155 1.92 -14.97 -11.73
CA ARG A 155 1.44 -16.37 -11.74
C ARG A 155 -0.05 -16.46 -11.43
N GLY A 156 -0.52 -15.70 -10.43
CA GLY A 156 -1.93 -15.66 -10.03
C GLY A 156 -2.82 -15.10 -11.14
N ILE A 157 -2.36 -14.02 -11.80
CA ILE A 157 -3.09 -13.37 -12.89
C ILE A 157 -3.19 -14.26 -14.11
N LEU A 158 -2.12 -14.93 -14.52
CA LEU A 158 -2.16 -15.87 -15.64
C LEU A 158 -3.08 -17.06 -15.34
N SER A 159 -3.05 -17.63 -14.13
CA SER A 159 -3.98 -18.66 -13.70
C SER A 159 -5.45 -18.21 -13.74
N TYR A 160 -5.71 -16.95 -13.38
CA TYR A 160 -7.06 -16.37 -13.45
C TYR A 160 -7.54 -16.21 -14.90
N ILE A 161 -6.66 -15.79 -15.83
CA ILE A 161 -7.01 -15.75 -17.26
C ILE A 161 -7.27 -17.14 -17.82
N ASP A 162 -6.55 -18.17 -17.38
CA ASP A 162 -6.80 -19.56 -17.76
C ASP A 162 -8.19 -20.02 -17.26
N ASP A 163 -8.58 -19.65 -16.05
CA ASP A 163 -9.94 -19.92 -15.53
C ASP A 163 -11.01 -19.24 -16.42
N ILE A 164 -10.83 -17.97 -16.82
CA ILE A 164 -11.75 -17.25 -17.70
C ILE A 164 -11.84 -17.94 -19.09
N GLU A 165 -10.72 -18.38 -19.66
CA GLU A 165 -10.70 -19.10 -20.93
C GLU A 165 -11.51 -20.40 -20.86
N ASN A 166 -11.38 -21.11 -19.74
CA ASN A 166 -12.13 -22.34 -19.45
C ASN A 166 -13.60 -22.10 -19.06
N GLY A 167 -14.06 -20.84 -19.06
CA GLY A 167 -15.44 -20.47 -18.75
C GLY A 167 -15.80 -20.59 -17.28
N VAL A 168 -14.83 -20.42 -16.39
CA VAL A 168 -15.03 -20.39 -14.94
C VAL A 168 -14.35 -19.18 -14.32
N ILE A 169 -14.84 -18.76 -13.16
CA ILE A 169 -14.22 -17.77 -12.32
C ILE A 169 -14.16 -18.28 -10.89
N SER A 170 -13.07 -18.02 -10.21
CA SER A 170 -12.94 -18.42 -8.82
C SER A 170 -13.36 -17.31 -7.88
N TYR A 171 -14.04 -17.69 -6.83
CA TYR A 171 -14.40 -16.84 -5.70
C TYR A 171 -14.09 -17.58 -4.40
N ARG A 172 -14.10 -16.88 -3.29
CA ARG A 172 -13.93 -17.46 -1.96
C ARG A 172 -15.20 -17.25 -1.17
N ARG A 173 -15.63 -18.30 -0.45
CA ARG A 173 -16.73 -18.21 0.50
C ARG A 173 -16.26 -18.55 1.90
N TYR A 174 -16.96 -17.99 2.88
CA TYR A 174 -16.73 -18.32 4.28
C TYR A 174 -17.28 -19.72 4.58
N GLU A 175 -16.51 -20.50 5.29
CA GLU A 175 -16.94 -21.75 5.88
C GLU A 175 -16.37 -21.84 7.31
N PHE A 176 -17.17 -22.34 8.25
CA PHE A 176 -16.77 -22.46 9.64
C PHE A 176 -16.77 -23.93 10.06
N ASN A 177 -15.64 -24.39 10.60
CA ASN A 177 -15.53 -25.69 11.24
C ASN A 177 -15.33 -25.47 12.75
N ASN A 178 -16.34 -25.83 13.53
CA ASN A 178 -16.34 -25.62 15.01
C ASN A 178 -15.92 -24.20 15.43
N ASN A 179 -16.50 -23.17 14.83
CA ASN A 179 -16.17 -21.75 14.99
C ASN A 179 -14.85 -21.27 14.38
N ASN A 180 -14.01 -22.14 13.83
CA ASN A 180 -12.83 -21.72 13.11
C ASN A 180 -13.19 -21.35 11.67
N LEU A 181 -12.75 -20.17 11.24
CA LEU A 181 -12.94 -19.71 9.88
C LEU A 181 -12.06 -20.51 8.90
N LEU A 182 -12.73 -21.08 7.89
CA LEU A 182 -12.08 -21.64 6.71
C LEU A 182 -12.55 -20.86 5.48
N THR A 183 -11.62 -20.43 4.65
CA THR A 183 -11.97 -19.78 3.38
C THR A 183 -11.83 -20.81 2.25
N ILE A 184 -12.95 -21.22 1.67
CA ILE A 184 -12.97 -22.18 0.58
C ILE A 184 -12.99 -21.46 -0.75
N LYS A 185 -12.11 -21.89 -1.66
CA LYS A 185 -12.09 -21.42 -3.05
C LYS A 185 -12.99 -22.30 -3.89
N ASP A 186 -14.10 -21.72 -4.34
CA ASP A 186 -15.04 -22.35 -5.28
C ASP A 186 -14.90 -21.77 -6.69
N LYS A 187 -15.47 -22.46 -7.68
CA LYS A 187 -15.51 -22.02 -9.08
C LYS A 187 -16.97 -21.81 -9.50
N PHE A 188 -17.18 -20.69 -10.17
CA PHE A 188 -18.46 -20.31 -10.74
C PHE A 188 -18.39 -20.36 -12.27
N LYS A 189 -19.44 -20.93 -12.92
CA LYS A 189 -19.52 -21.00 -14.38
C LYS A 189 -19.75 -19.61 -14.95
N LEU A 190 -18.88 -19.22 -15.86
CA LEU A 190 -18.88 -17.89 -16.47
C LEU A 190 -19.54 -17.91 -17.85
N ASP A 191 -20.52 -17.03 -18.04
CA ASP A 191 -21.10 -16.81 -19.36
C ASP A 191 -20.10 -16.19 -20.32
N SER A 192 -20.21 -16.54 -21.60
CA SER A 192 -19.27 -16.07 -22.64
C SER A 192 -19.21 -14.53 -22.74
N ILE A 193 -20.32 -13.84 -22.50
CA ILE A 193 -20.43 -12.37 -22.48
C ILE A 193 -19.52 -11.75 -21.43
N HIS A 194 -19.44 -12.37 -20.25
CA HIS A 194 -18.64 -11.87 -19.13
C HIS A 194 -17.12 -12.11 -19.28
N LYS A 195 -16.71 -13.02 -20.19
CA LYS A 195 -15.27 -13.25 -20.46
C LYS A 195 -14.53 -11.98 -20.87
N LEU A 196 -15.15 -11.19 -21.73
CA LEU A 196 -14.57 -9.92 -22.20
C LEU A 196 -14.46 -8.91 -21.07
N GLU A 197 -15.48 -8.84 -20.24
CA GLU A 197 -15.52 -7.89 -19.13
C GLU A 197 -14.45 -8.18 -18.08
N TYR A 198 -14.31 -9.42 -17.63
CA TYR A 198 -13.26 -9.79 -16.66
C TYR A 198 -11.85 -9.65 -17.24
N SER A 199 -11.66 -9.95 -18.53
CA SER A 199 -10.39 -9.73 -19.22
C SER A 199 -10.00 -8.25 -19.27
N TYR A 200 -10.99 -7.39 -19.54
CA TYR A 200 -10.80 -5.94 -19.47
C TYR A 200 -10.45 -5.47 -18.07
N HIS A 201 -11.19 -5.91 -17.05
CA HIS A 201 -10.96 -5.50 -15.67
C HIS A 201 -9.56 -5.85 -15.18
N ILE A 202 -9.05 -7.05 -15.47
CA ILE A 202 -7.68 -7.42 -15.13
C ILE A 202 -6.67 -6.49 -15.81
N SER A 203 -6.82 -6.25 -17.12
CA SER A 203 -5.92 -5.38 -17.87
C SER A 203 -5.94 -3.94 -17.33
N TYR A 204 -7.14 -3.45 -17.01
CA TYR A 204 -7.35 -2.13 -16.42
C TYR A 204 -6.69 -2.01 -15.03
N HIS A 205 -6.86 -3.01 -14.16
CA HIS A 205 -6.25 -3.00 -12.83
C HIS A 205 -4.73 -3.09 -12.89
N LEU A 206 -4.15 -3.90 -13.77
CA LEU A 206 -2.70 -3.96 -13.97
C LEU A 206 -2.12 -2.58 -14.34
N LEU A 207 -2.74 -1.90 -15.30
CA LEU A 207 -2.32 -0.57 -15.71
C LEU A 207 -2.46 0.44 -14.56
N ASN A 208 -3.60 0.46 -13.85
CA ASN A 208 -3.77 1.35 -12.71
C ASN A 208 -2.77 1.06 -11.57
N ASN A 209 -2.47 -0.21 -11.30
CA ASN A 209 -1.53 -0.60 -10.26
C ASN A 209 -0.11 -0.11 -10.57
N LEU A 210 0.37 -0.27 -11.81
CA LEU A 210 1.65 0.30 -12.22
C LEU A 210 1.65 1.83 -12.11
N ARG A 211 0.57 2.50 -12.57
CA ARG A 211 0.45 3.95 -12.41
C ARG A 211 0.51 4.38 -10.93
N LYS A 212 -0.18 3.67 -10.02
CA LYS A 212 -0.14 3.98 -8.58
C LYS A 212 1.27 3.89 -8.01
N ILE A 213 2.08 2.92 -8.43
CA ILE A 213 3.49 2.84 -8.04
C ILE A 213 4.26 4.05 -8.55
N LEU A 214 4.08 4.39 -9.83
CA LEU A 214 4.82 5.49 -10.47
C LEU A 214 4.45 6.86 -9.87
N THR A 215 3.15 7.12 -9.66
CA THR A 215 2.66 8.43 -9.21
C THR A 215 2.45 8.53 -7.71
N ARG A 216 2.34 7.41 -7.00
CA ARG A 216 1.98 7.31 -5.57
C ARG A 216 0.59 7.89 -5.25
N GLU A 217 -0.29 7.95 -6.23
CA GLU A 217 -1.66 8.40 -6.08
C GLU A 217 -2.60 7.21 -5.88
N PHE A 218 -3.52 7.29 -4.91
CA PHE A 218 -4.47 6.23 -4.57
C PHE A 218 -5.54 6.04 -5.65
N ARG A 219 -6.11 7.15 -6.13
CA ARG A 219 -7.23 7.13 -7.06
C ARG A 219 -6.90 6.38 -8.34
N SER A 220 -7.77 5.46 -8.75
CA SER A 220 -7.71 4.85 -10.08
C SER A 220 -8.17 5.84 -11.15
N LEU A 221 -7.45 5.92 -12.27
CA LEU A 221 -7.83 6.74 -13.42
C LEU A 221 -8.90 6.01 -14.24
N LYS A 222 -9.82 6.79 -14.84
CA LYS A 222 -10.74 6.28 -15.86
C LYS A 222 -9.97 5.88 -17.12
N ASN A 223 -10.60 5.12 -18.00
CA ASN A 223 -9.93 4.53 -19.17
C ASN A 223 -9.23 5.56 -20.04
N GLU A 224 -9.90 6.67 -20.39
CA GLU A 224 -9.34 7.71 -21.25
C GLU A 224 -8.13 8.42 -20.59
N GLU A 225 -8.24 8.71 -19.29
CA GLU A 225 -7.16 9.32 -18.51
C GLU A 225 -5.96 8.36 -18.38
N LEU A 226 -6.24 7.08 -18.14
CA LEU A 226 -5.23 6.03 -17.99
C LEU A 226 -4.49 5.81 -19.33
N PHE A 227 -5.21 5.73 -20.44
CA PHE A 227 -4.62 5.60 -21.78
C PHE A 227 -3.71 6.79 -22.09
N LYS A 228 -4.21 8.02 -21.86
CA LYS A 228 -3.43 9.25 -22.05
C LYS A 228 -2.16 9.26 -21.18
N PHE A 229 -2.28 8.86 -19.90
CA PHE A 229 -1.13 8.79 -19.00
C PHE A 229 0.00 7.95 -19.59
N TYR A 230 -0.28 6.76 -20.12
CA TYR A 230 0.73 5.87 -20.69
C TYR A 230 1.33 6.37 -21.99
N ILE A 231 0.52 7.01 -22.85
CA ILE A 231 0.98 7.62 -24.12
C ILE A 231 1.93 8.79 -23.81
N ASP A 232 1.49 9.73 -22.99
CA ASP A 232 2.23 10.96 -22.69
C ASP A 232 3.59 10.67 -22.03
N ASN A 233 3.66 9.63 -21.20
CA ASN A 233 4.86 9.27 -20.46
C ASN A 233 5.74 8.19 -21.15
N LYS A 234 5.29 7.62 -22.26
CA LYS A 234 6.02 6.59 -23.03
C LYS A 234 6.50 5.41 -22.20
N ILE A 235 5.65 4.94 -21.29
CA ILE A 235 6.01 3.91 -20.31
C ILE A 235 5.85 2.51 -20.89
N LEU A 236 4.84 2.28 -21.72
CA LEU A 236 4.51 0.99 -22.31
C LEU A 236 4.64 1.02 -23.84
N ILE A 237 4.76 -0.15 -24.45
CA ILE A 237 4.79 -0.31 -25.89
C ILE A 237 3.42 0.06 -26.48
N ASN A 238 3.41 0.88 -27.54
CA ASN A 238 2.18 1.40 -28.16
C ASN A 238 1.20 0.29 -28.59
N GLU A 239 1.69 -0.84 -29.11
CA GLU A 239 0.83 -1.95 -29.54
C GLU A 239 -0.01 -2.54 -28.41
N SER A 240 0.59 -2.70 -27.22
CA SER A 240 -0.11 -3.17 -26.03
C SER A 240 -1.20 -2.19 -25.58
N LEU A 241 -0.91 -0.88 -25.65
CA LEU A 241 -1.90 0.15 -25.32
C LEU A 241 -3.05 0.20 -26.32
N LEU A 242 -2.77 0.09 -27.60
CA LEU A 242 -3.80 0.02 -28.65
C LEU A 242 -4.69 -1.22 -28.50
N PHE A 243 -4.13 -2.34 -28.06
CA PHE A 243 -4.94 -3.52 -27.76
C PHE A 243 -5.84 -3.29 -26.54
N PHE A 244 -5.35 -2.67 -25.49
CA PHE A 244 -6.15 -2.32 -24.31
C PHE A 244 -7.31 -1.38 -24.66
N GLU A 245 -7.09 -0.38 -25.51
CA GLU A 245 -8.16 0.51 -25.99
C GLU A 245 -9.22 -0.27 -26.78
N LYS A 246 -8.82 -1.19 -27.68
CA LYS A 246 -9.75 -2.07 -28.40
C LYS A 246 -10.55 -2.95 -27.42
N LEU A 247 -9.91 -3.49 -26.38
CA LEU A 247 -10.55 -4.30 -25.37
C LEU A 247 -11.64 -3.52 -24.62
N PHE A 248 -11.36 -2.25 -24.30
CA PHE A 248 -12.33 -1.33 -23.71
C PHE A 248 -13.53 -1.07 -24.62
N LEU A 249 -13.27 -0.78 -25.92
CA LEU A 249 -14.33 -0.52 -26.88
C LEU A 249 -15.22 -1.75 -27.09
N TRP A 250 -14.64 -2.94 -27.13
CA TRP A 250 -15.41 -4.19 -27.22
C TRP A 250 -16.27 -4.41 -25.97
N LYS A 251 -15.69 -4.21 -24.78
CA LYS A 251 -16.45 -4.28 -23.51
C LYS A 251 -17.61 -3.31 -23.50
N LYS A 252 -17.40 -2.06 -23.94
CA LYS A 252 -18.45 -1.02 -24.01
C LYS A 252 -19.56 -1.38 -25.00
N LYS A 253 -19.22 -2.02 -26.13
CA LYS A 253 -20.22 -2.48 -27.12
C LYS A 253 -21.03 -3.66 -26.61
N GLY A 254 -20.50 -4.46 -25.70
CA GLY A 254 -21.10 -5.69 -25.21
C GLY A 254 -21.07 -6.83 -26.24
N GLY A 255 -21.64 -7.97 -25.85
CA GLY A 255 -21.70 -9.18 -26.69
C GLY A 255 -20.51 -10.11 -26.54
N ASN A 256 -20.44 -11.12 -27.40
CA ASN A 256 -19.35 -12.10 -27.37
C ASN A 256 -18.01 -11.47 -27.77
N PRO A 257 -16.90 -11.85 -27.12
CA PRO A 257 -15.58 -11.39 -27.51
C PRO A 257 -15.22 -11.83 -28.92
N PRO A 258 -14.51 -10.99 -29.73
CA PRO A 258 -13.98 -11.39 -31.00
C PRO A 258 -13.10 -12.66 -30.90
N PRO A 259 -12.98 -13.46 -31.96
CA PRO A 259 -12.12 -14.64 -31.99
C PRO A 259 -10.69 -14.33 -31.52
N ASN A 260 -10.08 -15.23 -30.79
CA ASN A 260 -8.73 -15.10 -30.25
C ASN A 260 -8.51 -13.93 -29.25
N THR A 261 -9.56 -13.29 -28.73
CA THR A 261 -9.42 -12.19 -27.78
C THR A 261 -8.65 -12.62 -26.53
N LEU A 262 -8.98 -13.76 -25.91
CA LEU A 262 -8.29 -14.24 -24.72
C LEU A 262 -6.81 -14.55 -24.96
N LYS A 263 -6.47 -15.11 -26.13
CA LYS A 263 -5.07 -15.28 -26.52
C LYS A 263 -4.32 -13.93 -26.60
N LYS A 264 -4.96 -12.91 -27.16
CA LYS A 264 -4.39 -11.54 -27.21
C LYS A 264 -4.28 -10.91 -25.81
N VAL A 265 -5.24 -11.17 -24.92
CA VAL A 265 -5.16 -10.74 -23.50
C VAL A 265 -3.95 -11.37 -22.80
N LYS A 266 -3.70 -12.67 -23.01
CA LYS A 266 -2.50 -13.33 -22.45
C LYS A 266 -1.21 -12.72 -22.99
N LEU A 267 -1.15 -12.39 -24.28
CA LEU A 267 0.01 -11.69 -24.87
C LEU A 267 0.18 -10.32 -24.23
N PHE A 268 -0.90 -9.52 -24.15
CA PHE A 268 -0.87 -8.22 -23.47
C PHE A 268 -0.34 -8.32 -22.04
N ILE A 269 -0.82 -9.29 -21.26
CA ILE A 269 -0.39 -9.50 -19.87
C ILE A 269 1.10 -9.85 -19.81
N ASN A 270 1.58 -10.76 -20.67
CA ASN A 270 3.00 -11.11 -20.71
C ASN A 270 3.88 -9.92 -21.09
N ASP A 271 3.47 -9.13 -22.10
CA ASP A 271 4.16 -7.91 -22.52
C ASP A 271 4.17 -6.87 -21.39
N PHE A 272 3.05 -6.73 -20.67
CA PHE A 272 2.96 -5.84 -19.52
C PHE A 272 4.00 -6.21 -18.45
N PHE A 273 4.07 -7.48 -18.03
CA PHE A 273 5.07 -7.93 -17.06
C PHE A 273 6.50 -7.75 -17.54
N SER A 274 6.77 -8.05 -18.81
CA SER A 274 8.09 -7.81 -19.42
C SER A 274 8.47 -6.33 -19.38
N ASN A 275 7.52 -5.43 -19.64
CA ASN A 275 7.75 -3.99 -19.52
C ASN A 275 8.02 -3.56 -18.07
N VAL A 276 7.30 -4.12 -17.08
CA VAL A 276 7.56 -3.83 -15.65
C VAL A 276 8.97 -4.26 -15.24
N GLU A 277 9.41 -5.45 -15.65
CA GLU A 277 10.78 -5.93 -15.43
C GLU A 277 11.83 -5.01 -16.11
N GLN A 278 11.54 -4.53 -17.33
CA GLN A 278 12.40 -3.58 -18.02
C GLN A 278 12.44 -2.21 -17.33
N ILE A 279 11.32 -1.70 -16.80
CA ILE A 279 11.29 -0.47 -16.02
C ILE A 279 12.24 -0.61 -14.83
N LYS A 280 12.15 -1.70 -14.08
CA LYS A 280 13.03 -1.97 -12.94
C LYS A 280 14.50 -2.05 -13.34
N SER A 281 14.82 -2.82 -14.39
CA SER A 281 16.21 -3.04 -14.84
C SER A 281 16.88 -1.79 -15.43
N ARG A 282 16.11 -0.89 -16.04
CA ARG A 282 16.59 0.39 -16.61
C ARG A 282 16.61 1.55 -15.63
N SER A 283 15.99 1.36 -14.47
CA SER A 283 15.95 2.40 -13.43
C SER A 283 17.31 2.61 -12.81
N ILE A 284 17.61 3.86 -12.47
CA ILE A 284 18.75 4.18 -11.62
C ILE A 284 18.40 3.76 -10.18
N LYS A 285 19.25 2.92 -9.61
CA LYS A 285 19.09 2.41 -8.25
C LYS A 285 19.85 3.26 -7.24
N ILE A 286 19.18 3.69 -6.18
CA ILE A 286 19.76 4.37 -5.04
C ILE A 286 19.41 3.59 -3.78
N SER A 287 20.41 3.04 -3.11
CA SER A 287 20.23 2.28 -1.88
C SER A 287 20.50 3.17 -0.67
N PHE A 288 19.53 3.27 0.24
CA PHE A 288 19.66 3.96 1.52
C PHE A 288 19.78 2.92 2.63
N ILE A 289 20.93 2.89 3.32
CA ILE A 289 21.26 1.86 4.30
C ILE A 289 21.70 2.50 5.61
N ARG A 290 21.20 1.96 6.72
CA ARG A 290 21.66 2.34 8.05
C ARG A 290 23.07 1.81 8.30
N HIS A 291 23.96 2.63 8.89
CA HIS A 291 25.30 2.22 9.29
C HIS A 291 25.26 0.97 10.18
N GLU A 292 26.39 0.23 10.25
CA GLU A 292 26.56 -0.93 11.11
C GLU A 292 26.50 -0.56 12.60
N ARG A 293 26.21 -1.57 13.41
CA ARG A 293 26.11 -1.45 14.86
C ARG A 293 27.43 -0.98 15.46
N THR A 294 27.34 -0.19 16.54
CA THR A 294 28.47 0.28 17.32
C THR A 294 28.32 -0.17 18.77
N LYS A 295 29.39 -0.04 19.56
CA LYS A 295 29.34 -0.34 21.01
C LYS A 295 28.39 0.57 21.79
N LEU A 296 28.04 1.74 21.24
CA LEU A 296 27.14 2.70 21.88
C LEU A 296 25.67 2.58 21.40
N ASN A 297 25.32 1.53 20.67
CA ASN A 297 23.93 1.18 20.39
C ASN A 297 23.36 0.33 21.56
N ASP A 298 23.35 0.91 22.74
CA ASP A 298 23.00 0.32 24.03
C ASP A 298 21.65 0.83 24.57
N GLY A 299 20.77 1.29 23.69
CA GLY A 299 19.46 1.84 24.08
C GLY A 299 19.48 3.32 24.45
N LYS A 300 20.62 4.00 24.28
CA LYS A 300 20.78 5.43 24.48
C LYS A 300 20.69 6.20 23.19
N PHE A 301 20.27 7.46 23.26
CA PHE A 301 20.27 8.38 22.12
C PHE A 301 21.71 8.58 21.62
N LEU A 302 21.96 8.25 20.36
CA LEU A 302 23.25 8.34 19.70
C LEU A 302 23.15 9.30 18.48
N GLY A 303 23.51 10.55 18.69
CA GLY A 303 23.45 11.62 17.69
C GLY A 303 24.78 11.91 17.02
N ILE A 304 25.12 13.21 16.91
CA ILE A 304 26.33 13.67 16.23
C ILE A 304 27.53 13.84 17.16
N LYS A 305 27.33 14.05 18.47
CA LYS A 305 28.43 14.36 19.43
C LYS A 305 29.20 13.14 19.83
N ARG A 306 28.55 11.98 19.90
CA ARG A 306 29.17 10.69 20.22
C ARG A 306 29.34 9.91 18.92
N ASP A 307 30.59 9.72 18.51
CA ASP A 307 30.91 9.12 17.20
C ASP A 307 31.79 7.86 17.35
N PRO A 308 31.22 6.73 17.80
CA PRO A 308 31.95 5.46 17.96
C PRO A 308 32.24 4.80 16.62
N SER A 309 33.29 3.99 16.59
CA SER A 309 33.54 3.04 15.51
C SER A 309 32.49 1.93 15.48
N ILE A 310 32.30 1.34 14.31
CA ILE A 310 31.44 0.16 14.13
C ILE A 310 32.02 -1.08 14.81
N LEU A 311 31.17 -2.06 15.07
CA LEU A 311 31.59 -3.43 15.31
C LEU A 311 32.05 -4.05 13.98
N SER A 312 32.90 -5.09 14.07
CA SER A 312 33.40 -5.76 12.85
C SER A 312 32.25 -6.38 12.05
N ILE A 313 32.23 -6.13 10.75
CA ILE A 313 31.28 -6.75 9.83
C ILE A 313 31.84 -8.11 9.40
N SER A 314 31.12 -9.19 9.72
CA SER A 314 31.54 -10.56 9.44
C SER A 314 31.16 -11.08 8.06
N LYS A 315 30.31 -10.34 7.31
CA LYS A 315 29.78 -10.73 6.01
C LYS A 315 30.01 -9.67 4.95
N LYS A 316 30.33 -10.09 3.72
CA LYS A 316 30.25 -9.25 2.52
C LYS A 316 28.79 -8.88 2.27
N ILE A 317 28.46 -7.59 2.23
CA ILE A 317 27.08 -7.14 2.31
C ILE A 317 26.36 -7.21 0.96
N THR A 318 27.05 -6.92 -0.14
CA THR A 318 26.49 -7.02 -1.51
C THR A 318 27.61 -7.12 -2.55
N GLU A 319 27.32 -7.77 -3.68
CA GLU A 319 28.19 -7.76 -4.87
C GLU A 319 27.88 -6.61 -5.82
N PHE A 320 26.78 -5.88 -5.61
CA PHE A 320 26.38 -4.77 -6.46
C PHE A 320 27.46 -3.66 -6.43
N ASN A 321 27.84 -3.18 -7.61
CA ASN A 321 28.82 -2.11 -7.76
C ASN A 321 28.12 -0.78 -7.94
N TYR A 322 28.21 0.12 -6.96
CA TYR A 322 27.67 1.46 -7.02
C TYR A 322 28.67 2.42 -7.65
N GLN A 323 28.20 3.28 -8.53
CA GLN A 323 29.06 4.29 -9.16
C GLN A 323 29.45 5.38 -8.16
N ILE A 324 28.55 5.73 -7.24
CA ILE A 324 28.80 6.74 -6.18
C ILE A 324 28.36 6.18 -4.84
N GLY A 325 29.20 6.34 -3.83
CA GLY A 325 28.87 6.09 -2.43
C GLY A 325 28.85 7.41 -1.65
N TYR A 326 27.72 7.73 -1.04
CA TYR A 326 27.57 8.86 -0.14
C TYR A 326 27.56 8.38 1.31
N HIS A 327 28.20 9.10 2.19
CA HIS A 327 28.18 8.82 3.62
C HIS A 327 28.18 10.10 4.44
N SER A 328 27.67 10.03 5.67
CA SER A 328 27.78 11.14 6.61
C SER A 328 29.24 11.33 7.07
N GLU A 329 29.52 12.47 7.67
CA GLU A 329 30.83 12.76 8.27
C GLU A 329 31.16 11.85 9.46
N LEU A 330 30.14 11.18 10.05
CA LEU A 330 30.29 10.37 11.25
C LEU A 330 31.06 9.07 10.96
N LYS A 331 31.97 8.74 11.85
CA LYS A 331 32.90 7.61 11.73
C LYS A 331 32.23 6.29 11.42
N ARG A 332 31.10 5.99 12.11
CA ARG A 332 30.34 4.77 11.90
C ARG A 332 29.76 4.65 10.49
N SER A 333 29.36 5.74 9.85
CA SER A 333 28.91 5.78 8.46
C SER A 333 30.09 5.60 7.49
N LYS A 334 31.17 6.34 7.72
CA LYS A 334 32.43 6.29 6.95
C LYS A 334 33.10 4.91 7.00
N GLU A 335 33.03 4.22 8.12
CA GLU A 335 33.56 2.87 8.27
C GLU A 335 32.65 1.85 7.57
N THR A 336 31.33 1.98 7.69
CA THR A 336 30.36 1.05 7.09
C THR A 336 30.46 1.03 5.57
N ILE A 337 30.58 2.20 4.90
CA ILE A 337 30.57 2.25 3.44
C ILE A 337 31.73 1.50 2.80
N LYS A 338 32.86 1.32 3.52
CA LYS A 338 34.05 0.60 3.03
C LYS A 338 33.81 -0.89 2.75
N TYR A 339 32.69 -1.45 3.27
CA TYR A 339 32.32 -2.85 3.03
C TYR A 339 31.47 -3.04 1.77
N PHE A 340 31.20 -1.95 1.05
CA PHE A 340 30.46 -1.95 -0.22
C PHE A 340 31.39 -1.62 -1.38
N LYS A 341 31.06 -2.13 -2.57
CA LYS A 341 31.77 -1.76 -3.80
C LYS A 341 31.25 -0.43 -4.32
N THR A 342 32.10 0.59 -4.30
CA THR A 342 31.78 1.94 -4.80
C THR A 342 32.96 2.48 -5.60
N ASN A 343 32.69 3.15 -6.74
CA ASN A 343 33.77 3.70 -7.57
C ASN A 343 34.27 5.08 -7.04
N ARG A 344 33.37 5.84 -6.43
CA ARG A 344 33.66 7.17 -5.87
C ARG A 344 32.96 7.33 -4.54
N LEU A 345 33.65 7.89 -3.55
CA LEU A 345 33.09 8.23 -2.24
C LEU A 345 32.91 9.73 -2.11
N ILE A 346 31.78 10.14 -1.54
CA ILE A 346 31.43 11.54 -1.25
C ILE A 346 30.94 11.63 0.20
N GLU A 347 31.69 12.37 1.01
CA GLU A 347 31.27 12.74 2.36
C GLU A 347 30.30 13.91 2.32
N ASN A 348 29.21 13.87 3.11
CA ASN A 348 28.24 14.94 3.14
C ASN A 348 27.61 15.09 4.53
N SER A 349 27.75 16.28 5.12
CA SER A 349 27.25 16.61 6.46
C SER A 349 25.71 16.62 6.53
N LEU A 350 25.01 16.86 5.42
CA LEU A 350 23.55 16.78 5.37
C LEU A 350 23.01 15.38 5.72
N LEU A 351 23.86 14.35 5.62
CA LEU A 351 23.54 12.97 5.98
C LEU A 351 23.83 12.62 7.45
N ASN A 352 24.34 13.55 8.27
CA ASN A 352 24.63 13.32 9.68
C ASN A 352 23.35 12.94 10.44
N GLU A 353 23.49 12.15 11.52
CA GLU A 353 22.37 11.86 12.42
C GLU A 353 21.82 13.16 13.04
N ILE A 354 20.63 13.10 13.58
CA ILE A 354 20.05 14.23 14.31
C ILE A 354 20.93 14.65 15.48
N ASP A 355 21.10 15.97 15.70
CA ASP A 355 21.70 16.49 16.93
C ASP A 355 20.68 16.42 18.06
N TYR A 356 20.87 15.44 18.94
CA TYR A 356 20.05 15.30 20.13
C TYR A 356 20.37 16.31 21.24
N GLY A 357 21.37 17.17 21.03
CA GLY A 357 21.77 18.21 21.99
C GLY A 357 22.14 17.65 23.36
N LEU A 358 21.42 18.09 24.42
CA LEU A 358 21.63 17.62 25.80
C LEU A 358 21.02 16.23 26.08
N VAL A 359 20.20 15.72 25.17
CA VAL A 359 19.57 14.39 25.30
C VAL A 359 20.51 13.27 24.85
N GLU A 360 21.57 13.59 24.11
CA GLU A 360 22.51 12.58 23.64
C GLU A 360 23.17 11.81 24.78
N GLY A 361 23.13 10.49 24.71
CA GLY A 361 23.65 9.60 25.76
C GLY A 361 22.65 9.25 26.87
N LEU A 362 21.45 9.84 26.88
CA LEU A 362 20.37 9.45 27.78
C LEU A 362 19.62 8.23 27.24
N THR A 363 19.05 7.43 28.14
CA THR A 363 18.04 6.44 27.79
C THR A 363 16.66 7.11 27.64
N LEU A 364 15.69 6.39 27.07
CA LEU A 364 14.32 6.90 26.98
C LEU A 364 13.73 7.24 28.35
N ASN A 365 13.97 6.40 29.39
CA ASN A 365 13.49 6.67 30.74
C ASN A 365 14.09 7.95 31.32
N GLN A 366 15.39 8.14 31.15
CA GLN A 366 16.06 9.38 31.56
C GLN A 366 15.53 10.61 30.82
N LEU A 367 15.20 10.48 29.53
CA LEU A 367 14.54 11.55 28.77
C LEU A 367 13.14 11.87 29.34
N ILE A 368 12.36 10.85 29.71
CA ILE A 368 11.03 11.02 30.32
C ILE A 368 11.16 11.83 31.63
N ASP A 369 12.13 11.46 32.46
CA ASP A 369 12.34 12.10 33.75
C ASP A 369 12.87 13.53 33.65
N GLN A 370 13.86 13.74 32.81
CA GLN A 370 14.57 15.04 32.71
C GLN A 370 13.89 16.04 31.79
N TYR A 371 13.20 15.56 30.74
CA TYR A 371 12.58 16.38 29.70
C TYR A 371 11.12 15.96 29.38
N PRO A 372 10.21 15.88 30.35
CA PRO A 372 8.84 15.36 30.18
C PRO A 372 8.04 16.14 29.12
N LYS A 373 8.37 17.42 28.91
CA LYS A 373 7.72 18.26 27.87
C LYS A 373 7.99 17.76 26.44
N ILE A 374 9.15 17.16 26.17
CA ILE A 374 9.48 16.58 24.88
C ILE A 374 8.57 15.36 24.62
N ILE A 375 8.47 14.48 25.60
CA ILE A 375 7.62 13.28 25.50
C ILE A 375 6.14 13.66 25.34
N LYS A 376 5.64 14.63 26.14
CA LYS A 376 4.27 15.13 25.99
C LYS A 376 4.02 15.70 24.60
N SER A 377 4.99 16.41 24.03
CA SER A 377 4.89 16.95 22.68
C SER A 377 4.82 15.83 21.62
N TRP A 378 5.66 14.80 21.72
CA TRP A 378 5.63 13.65 20.80
C TRP A 378 4.30 12.88 20.88
N LYS A 379 3.81 12.59 22.10
CA LYS A 379 2.49 11.94 22.30
C LYS A 379 1.35 12.74 21.66
N ASN A 380 1.48 14.07 21.60
CA ASN A 380 0.51 14.97 20.95
C ASN A 380 0.80 15.19 19.44
N GLY A 381 1.64 14.37 18.82
CA GLY A 381 1.98 14.47 17.40
C GLY A 381 2.77 15.71 16.99
N LYS A 382 3.40 16.41 17.97
CA LYS A 382 4.23 17.59 17.72
C LYS A 382 5.70 17.19 17.53
N ASP A 383 6.48 18.05 16.88
CA ASP A 383 7.92 17.89 16.65
C ASP A 383 8.71 18.86 17.57
N PRO A 384 9.02 18.48 18.80
CA PRO A 384 9.76 19.33 19.73
C PRO A 384 11.23 19.41 19.33
N LYS A 385 11.82 20.59 19.53
CA LYS A 385 13.27 20.77 19.42
C LYS A 385 13.98 20.16 20.62
N PHE A 386 15.03 19.36 20.39
CA PHE A 386 15.90 18.90 21.47
C PHE A 386 16.68 20.09 22.08
N PRO A 387 16.89 20.11 23.40
CA PRO A 387 17.65 21.20 24.04
C PRO A 387 19.06 21.29 23.47
N ASN A 388 19.42 22.44 22.92
CA ASN A 388 20.67 22.65 22.20
C ASN A 388 20.90 21.68 21.00
N GLY A 389 19.83 21.21 20.37
CA GLY A 389 19.89 20.27 19.25
C GLY A 389 18.90 20.61 18.13
N GLU A 390 18.56 19.62 17.29
CA GLU A 390 17.67 19.73 16.14
C GLU A 390 16.23 19.29 16.46
N ARG A 391 15.29 19.61 15.58
CA ARG A 391 13.98 18.95 15.39
C ARG A 391 14.10 17.93 14.27
N GLN A 392 13.16 16.99 14.20
CA GLN A 392 13.06 16.09 13.04
C GLN A 392 12.82 16.88 11.74
N LYS A 393 12.05 17.97 11.80
CA LYS A 393 11.82 18.86 10.65
C LYS A 393 13.12 19.55 10.17
N ASP A 394 14.06 19.88 11.06
CA ASP A 394 15.35 20.44 10.68
C ASP A 394 16.17 19.38 9.90
N VAL A 395 16.14 18.12 10.36
CA VAL A 395 16.72 16.99 9.62
C VAL A 395 16.04 16.82 8.26
N LEU A 396 14.70 16.88 8.20
CA LEU A 396 13.98 16.79 6.92
C LEU A 396 14.42 17.87 5.94
N ASN A 397 14.55 19.11 6.37
CA ASN A 397 14.95 20.22 5.50
C ASN A 397 16.32 19.98 4.87
N ARG A 398 17.34 19.57 5.67
CA ARG A 398 18.67 19.27 5.14
C ARG A 398 18.71 18.02 4.26
N ILE A 399 17.84 17.05 4.51
CA ILE A 399 17.70 15.87 3.65
C ILE A 399 17.06 16.23 2.32
N VAL A 400 16.04 17.10 2.29
CA VAL A 400 15.47 17.62 1.04
C VAL A 400 16.53 18.38 0.23
N GLU A 401 17.38 19.16 0.89
CA GLU A 401 18.53 19.81 0.26
C GLU A 401 19.50 18.77 -0.34
N PHE A 402 19.86 17.73 0.42
CA PHE A 402 20.72 16.64 -0.08
C PHE A 402 20.11 15.96 -1.31
N LEU A 403 18.84 15.58 -1.25
CA LEU A 403 18.15 14.90 -2.33
C LEU A 403 18.06 15.74 -3.61
N ASN A 404 17.85 17.06 -3.47
CA ASN A 404 17.66 17.94 -4.62
C ASN A 404 18.99 18.44 -5.22
N ASN A 405 20.00 18.70 -4.40
CA ASN A 405 21.20 19.43 -4.83
C ASN A 405 22.49 18.58 -4.81
N ASN A 406 22.54 17.51 -4.04
CA ASN A 406 23.76 16.74 -3.82
C ASN A 406 23.69 15.31 -4.36
N LEU A 407 22.51 14.69 -4.33
CA LEU A 407 22.33 13.31 -4.82
C LEU A 407 22.22 13.32 -6.35
N ASN A 408 23.14 12.60 -6.99
CA ASN A 408 23.14 12.48 -8.44
C ASN A 408 22.25 11.31 -8.91
N PHE A 409 21.07 11.63 -9.42
CA PHE A 409 20.10 10.68 -9.93
C PHE A 409 20.41 10.12 -11.35
N ASN A 410 21.62 10.28 -11.86
CA ASN A 410 22.06 9.67 -13.12
C ASN A 410 22.95 8.44 -12.90
N PHE A 411 23.29 8.13 -11.66
CA PHE A 411 24.18 7.05 -11.30
C PHE A 411 23.59 6.16 -10.21
N ASN A 412 23.84 4.87 -10.31
CA ASN A 412 23.53 3.95 -9.23
C ASN A 412 24.36 4.35 -8.00
N SER A 413 23.68 4.66 -6.91
CA SER A 413 24.29 5.26 -5.73
C SER A 413 23.95 4.50 -4.46
N LEU A 414 24.90 4.48 -3.51
CA LEU A 414 24.72 4.00 -2.16
C LEU A 414 24.80 5.16 -1.20
N VAL A 415 23.88 5.24 -0.24
CA VAL A 415 23.86 6.24 0.82
C VAL A 415 23.89 5.53 2.17
N ILE A 416 25.02 5.60 2.87
CA ILE A 416 25.13 5.10 4.25
C ILE A 416 24.86 6.24 5.21
N THR A 417 23.83 6.06 6.05
CA THR A 417 23.39 7.09 6.98
C THR A 417 22.80 6.50 8.27
N HIS A 418 21.88 7.20 8.91
CA HIS A 418 21.42 6.96 10.27
C HIS A 418 19.89 6.80 10.32
N LEU A 419 19.37 6.37 11.47
CA LEU A 419 17.96 6.00 11.63
C LEU A 419 17.01 7.19 11.38
N VAL A 420 17.27 8.36 11.99
CA VAL A 420 16.35 9.51 11.81
C VAL A 420 16.41 10.04 10.39
N VAL A 421 17.59 10.06 9.78
CA VAL A 421 17.76 10.43 8.37
C VAL A 421 16.97 9.49 7.45
N LEU A 422 17.05 8.18 7.64
CA LEU A 422 16.27 7.22 6.86
C LEU A 422 14.76 7.43 7.03
N ARG A 423 14.30 7.72 8.26
CA ARG A 423 12.89 8.06 8.51
C ARG A 423 12.45 9.31 7.74
N MET A 424 13.30 10.34 7.63
CA MET A 424 13.00 11.55 6.87
C MET A 424 12.97 11.28 5.36
N ILE A 425 13.83 10.40 4.85
CA ILE A 425 13.82 10.00 3.44
C ILE A 425 12.55 9.17 3.15
N LEU A 426 12.17 8.24 4.03
CA LEU A 426 10.92 7.50 3.92
C LEU A 426 9.70 8.42 3.94
N PHE A 427 9.67 9.40 4.84
CA PHE A 427 8.60 10.40 4.89
C PHE A 427 8.49 11.17 3.57
N TYR A 428 9.61 11.55 2.98
CA TYR A 428 9.64 12.31 1.72
C TYR A 428 9.12 11.49 0.52
N TYR A 429 9.40 10.19 0.50
CA TYR A 429 9.01 9.31 -0.62
C TYR A 429 7.79 8.44 -0.35
N LEU A 430 7.35 8.26 0.89
CA LEU A 430 6.19 7.45 1.26
C LEU A 430 5.12 8.30 1.93
N ASN A 431 3.88 7.88 1.81
CA ASN A 431 2.76 8.57 2.45
C ASN A 431 2.59 8.11 3.92
N ILE A 432 3.59 8.37 4.76
CA ILE A 432 3.60 8.04 6.19
C ILE A 432 3.35 9.32 6.99
N ASP A 433 2.42 9.28 7.94
CA ASP A 433 2.19 10.43 8.81
C ASP A 433 3.42 10.77 9.64
N PHE A 434 3.79 12.05 9.69
CA PHE A 434 4.97 12.53 10.41
C PHE A 434 4.96 12.09 11.89
N LYS A 435 3.78 12.11 12.53
CA LYS A 435 3.58 11.69 13.93
C LYS A 435 3.95 10.22 14.19
N ASN A 436 3.97 9.37 13.15
CA ASN A 436 4.24 7.94 13.25
C ASN A 436 5.69 7.57 12.91
N LEU A 437 6.49 8.50 12.39
CA LEU A 437 7.87 8.22 11.95
C LEU A 437 8.77 7.70 13.07
N PHE A 438 8.56 8.14 14.32
CA PHE A 438 9.35 7.67 15.45
C PHE A 438 9.14 6.17 15.77
N LYS A 439 7.99 5.60 15.40
CA LYS A 439 7.68 4.18 15.57
C LYS A 439 8.55 3.30 14.65
N ILE A 440 8.96 3.80 13.47
CA ILE A 440 9.70 3.04 12.47
C ILE A 440 11.11 2.72 12.97
N LYS A 441 11.44 1.44 13.04
CA LYS A 441 12.76 0.92 13.39
C LYS A 441 13.33 0.21 12.16
N ILE A 442 14.48 0.67 11.69
CA ILE A 442 15.27 0.02 10.63
C ILE A 442 16.51 -0.55 11.29
N LYS A 443 16.77 -1.85 11.12
CA LYS A 443 17.92 -2.50 11.74
C LYS A 443 19.22 -1.99 11.10
N HIS A 444 20.36 -2.23 11.77
CA HIS A 444 21.68 -1.92 11.21
C HIS A 444 21.93 -2.76 9.97
N LEU A 445 22.58 -2.18 8.95
CA LEU A 445 22.80 -2.74 7.62
C LEU A 445 21.52 -3.04 6.82
N GLU A 446 20.37 -2.65 7.33
CA GLU A 446 19.11 -2.69 6.59
C GLU A 446 18.74 -1.29 6.08
N GLY A 447 17.83 -1.25 5.11
CA GLY A 447 17.35 -0.02 4.52
C GLY A 447 16.34 -0.30 3.41
N PHE A 448 16.33 0.54 2.40
CA PHE A 448 15.43 0.44 1.26
C PHE A 448 16.09 0.98 0.00
N ASP A 449 15.56 0.60 -1.14
CA ASP A 449 15.99 1.08 -2.44
C ASP A 449 15.00 2.09 -3.01
N LEU A 450 15.53 3.07 -3.72
CA LEU A 450 14.77 3.98 -4.55
C LEU A 450 15.19 3.77 -6.00
N PHE A 451 14.20 3.52 -6.86
CA PHE A 451 14.41 3.39 -8.30
C PHE A 451 13.89 4.63 -9.01
N LYS A 452 14.74 5.30 -9.79
CA LYS A 452 14.35 6.40 -10.66
C LYS A 452 14.19 5.92 -12.08
N PHE A 453 12.99 6.04 -12.61
CA PHE A 453 12.66 5.79 -14.01
C PHE A 453 12.00 7.03 -14.61
N ASN A 454 12.61 7.63 -15.62
CA ASN A 454 12.21 8.95 -16.13
C ASN A 454 12.11 9.98 -14.98
N ASN A 455 10.93 10.55 -14.78
CA ASN A 455 10.64 11.49 -13.70
C ASN A 455 9.97 10.84 -12.46
N TYR A 456 9.84 9.51 -12.45
CA TYR A 456 9.17 8.76 -11.37
C TYR A 456 10.19 8.16 -10.40
N PHE A 457 9.81 8.16 -9.13
CA PHE A 457 10.57 7.55 -8.07
C PHE A 457 9.73 6.43 -7.43
N MET A 458 10.24 5.22 -7.45
CA MET A 458 9.60 4.03 -6.91
C MET A 458 10.46 3.50 -5.76
N SER A 459 9.89 3.35 -4.59
CA SER A 459 10.60 2.77 -3.46
C SER A 459 10.38 1.27 -3.39
N GLU A 460 11.46 0.53 -3.07
CA GLU A 460 11.39 -0.89 -2.74
C GLU A 460 11.97 -1.14 -1.36
N ILE A 461 11.13 -1.68 -0.50
CA ILE A 461 11.47 -2.04 0.87
C ILE A 461 11.51 -3.57 0.93
N PRO A 462 12.59 -4.19 1.44
CA PRO A 462 12.63 -5.64 1.62
C PRO A 462 11.41 -6.13 2.40
N GLN A 463 10.84 -7.27 1.99
CA GLN A 463 9.56 -7.76 2.52
C GLN A 463 9.53 -7.84 4.05
N GLU A 464 10.59 -8.38 4.68
CA GLU A 464 10.68 -8.47 6.13
C GLU A 464 10.66 -7.08 6.80
N THR A 465 11.42 -6.12 6.25
CA THR A 465 11.45 -4.74 6.75
C THR A 465 10.09 -4.06 6.57
N ARG A 466 9.42 -4.27 5.44
CA ARG A 466 8.10 -3.72 5.14
C ARG A 466 7.03 -4.27 6.09
N SER A 467 6.98 -5.59 6.29
CA SER A 467 6.06 -6.22 7.24
C SER A 467 6.31 -5.75 8.69
N GLU A 468 7.56 -5.58 9.08
CA GLU A 468 7.90 -5.03 10.38
C GLU A 468 7.46 -3.56 10.52
N MET A 469 7.63 -2.74 9.49
CA MET A 469 7.15 -1.36 9.47
C MET A 469 5.61 -1.30 9.56
N ARG A 470 4.89 -2.17 8.87
CA ARG A 470 3.42 -2.28 8.96
C ARG A 470 2.97 -2.56 10.39
N LYS A 471 3.59 -3.54 11.05
CA LYS A 471 3.33 -3.86 12.47
C LYS A 471 3.61 -2.67 13.38
N GLN A 472 4.74 -2.00 13.19
CA GLN A 472 5.13 -0.84 14.01
C GLN A 472 4.17 0.35 13.85
N LEU A 473 3.54 0.50 12.69
CA LEU A 473 2.61 1.59 12.37
C LEU A 473 1.15 1.25 12.69
N SER A 474 0.85 -0.01 12.96
CA SER A 474 -0.50 -0.46 13.30
C SER A 474 -0.90 -0.08 14.73
N TYR A 475 -2.21 0.02 14.96
CA TYR A 475 -2.76 0.26 16.30
C TYR A 475 -2.41 -0.83 17.32
N LEU A 476 -2.03 -2.02 16.87
CA LEU A 476 -1.63 -3.14 17.71
C LEU A 476 -0.39 -2.85 18.58
N ASN A 477 0.34 -1.79 18.27
CA ASN A 477 1.54 -1.36 19.00
C ASN A 477 1.33 -0.07 19.82
N ASP A 478 0.12 0.45 19.90
CA ASP A 478 -0.24 1.58 20.75
C ASP A 478 -0.72 1.11 22.11
#